data_2e50657b6deac787290afd6ba63dc750
#
_entry.id   2e50657b6deac787290afd6ba63dc750
#
_cell.length_a   1.000
_cell.length_b   1.000
_cell.length_c   1.000
_cell.angle_alpha   90.00
_cell.angle_beta   90.00
_cell.angle_gamma   90.00
#
_symmetry.space_group_name_H-M   'P 1'
#
loop_
_entity.id
_entity.type
_entity.pdbx_description
1 polymer ?
#
loop_
_entity_poly.entity_id
_entity_poly.type
_entity_poly.pdbx_seq_one_letter_code
_entity_poly.pdbx_strand_id
1 'polypeptide(L)'
;MQFIKKPSSRPLIKAVLILIALSGLLFTMLVAYAFIIAKPNLPAISALLDYNPKEPLRIYTADKVLIGEFGEERRNVVPLNEIPVHLKYAVIAIEDDRFYSHGGVDYWGVLRASLANLRGSLSQGASTITMQVARNFFLSNEKTFSRKLYEVLLAWEIEAQLTKDKILEIYMNQIYLGQRAYGFASASQIYFGKELREITIAEAAMLAGLPK
;
A
#
# COMPACT_ATOMS: atom_id res chain seq x y z
N MET A 1 60.34 12.79 27.66
CA MET A 1 59.60 11.93 26.71
C MET A 1 58.29 11.49 27.38
N GLN A 2 57.15 12.21 27.11
CA GLN A 2 55.86 11.88 27.69
C GLN A 2 55.20 10.81 26.85
N PHE A 3 54.98 9.63 27.42
CA PHE A 3 54.21 8.55 26.78
C PHE A 3 52.74 8.94 26.78
N ILE A 4 52.19 9.29 25.61
CA ILE A 4 50.77 9.49 25.42
C ILE A 4 50.09 8.13 25.59
N LYS A 5 49.39 7.95 26.71
CA LYS A 5 48.60 6.76 27.05
C LYS A 5 47.45 6.67 26.04
N LYS A 6 47.49 5.68 25.13
CA LYS A 6 46.42 5.40 24.16
C LYS A 6 45.10 5.22 24.93
N PRO A 7 44.02 5.92 24.57
CA PRO A 7 42.74 5.78 25.27
C PRO A 7 42.27 4.34 25.20
N SER A 8 41.85 3.79 26.33
CA SER A 8 41.36 2.41 26.44
C SER A 8 40.05 2.29 25.59
N SER A 9 40.00 1.40 24.58
CA SER A 9 38.82 1.12 23.79
C SER A 9 37.71 0.38 24.57
N ARG A 10 38.00 -0.06 25.78
CA ARG A 10 37.07 -0.83 26.64
C ARG A 10 35.75 -0.14 26.96
N PRO A 11 35.67 1.18 27.28
CA PRO A 11 34.38 1.84 27.52
C PRO A 11 33.51 1.96 26.26
N LEU A 12 34.14 2.19 25.12
CA LEU A 12 33.42 2.26 23.82
C LEU A 12 32.80 0.92 23.43
N ILE A 13 33.59 -0.17 23.60
CA ILE A 13 33.09 -1.53 23.32
C ILE A 13 31.91 -1.89 24.25
N LYS A 14 32.00 -1.54 25.54
CA LYS A 14 30.90 -1.75 26.50
C LYS A 14 29.64 -0.96 26.08
N ALA A 15 29.80 0.30 25.71
CA ALA A 15 28.68 1.13 25.25
C ALA A 15 27.99 0.54 24.00
N VAL A 16 28.78 0.07 23.01
CA VAL A 16 28.24 -0.59 21.81
C VAL A 16 27.51 -1.89 22.15
N LEU A 17 28.07 -2.72 23.05
CA LEU A 17 27.40 -3.95 23.46
C LEU A 17 26.11 -3.69 24.24
N ILE A 18 26.06 -2.66 25.09
CA ILE A 18 24.82 -2.23 25.75
C ILE A 18 23.78 -1.76 24.72
N LEU A 19 24.19 -0.97 23.74
CA LEU A 19 23.30 -0.48 22.68
C LEU A 19 22.72 -1.65 21.85
N ILE A 20 23.53 -2.64 21.50
CA ILE A 20 23.09 -3.86 20.81
C ILE A 20 22.11 -4.65 21.68
N ALA A 21 22.39 -4.80 22.97
CA ALA A 21 21.48 -5.51 23.87
C ALA A 21 20.15 -4.79 24.06
N LEU A 22 20.14 -3.47 24.19
CA LEU A 22 18.93 -2.66 24.28
C LEU A 22 18.12 -2.69 22.99
N SER A 23 18.76 -2.62 21.82
CA SER A 23 18.08 -2.73 20.53
C SER A 23 17.49 -4.13 20.32
N GLY A 24 18.19 -5.19 20.74
CA GLY A 24 17.69 -6.56 20.72
C GLY A 24 16.48 -6.74 21.65
N LEU A 25 16.52 -6.19 22.85
CA LEU A 25 15.39 -6.22 23.78
C LEU A 25 14.17 -5.48 23.22
N LEU A 26 14.37 -4.28 22.67
CA LEU A 26 13.31 -3.50 22.06
C LEU A 26 12.68 -4.24 20.86
N PHE A 27 13.50 -4.85 20.01
CA PHE A 27 13.03 -5.67 18.91
C PHE A 27 12.20 -6.86 19.40
N THR A 28 12.66 -7.58 20.42
CA THR A 28 11.91 -8.71 21.01
C THR A 28 10.58 -8.26 21.60
N MET A 29 10.54 -7.12 22.29
CA MET A 29 9.31 -6.54 22.81
C MET A 29 8.32 -6.16 21.70
N LEU A 30 8.81 -5.58 20.61
CA LEU A 30 7.99 -5.25 19.43
C LEU A 30 7.40 -6.50 18.77
N VAL A 31 8.20 -7.54 18.59
CA VAL A 31 7.75 -8.84 18.07
C VAL A 31 6.72 -9.47 19.00
N ALA A 32 7.00 -9.51 20.32
CA ALA A 32 6.04 -10.02 21.30
C ALA A 32 4.72 -9.24 21.28
N TYR A 33 4.76 -7.92 21.23
CA TYR A 33 3.57 -7.08 21.07
C TYR A 33 2.78 -7.42 19.80
N ALA A 34 3.49 -7.56 18.66
CA ALA A 34 2.87 -7.89 17.38
C ALA A 34 2.11 -9.24 17.44
N PHE A 35 2.71 -10.27 18.00
CA PHE A 35 2.11 -11.62 18.03
C PHE A 35 1.09 -11.83 19.14
N ILE A 36 1.31 -11.25 20.32
CA ILE A 36 0.46 -11.51 21.49
C ILE A 36 -0.73 -10.53 21.55
N ILE A 37 -0.53 -9.28 21.16
CA ILE A 37 -1.55 -8.22 21.30
C ILE A 37 -2.14 -7.82 19.96
N ALA A 38 -1.31 -7.52 18.96
CA ALA A 38 -1.80 -6.98 17.70
C ALA A 38 -2.46 -8.06 16.82
N LYS A 39 -1.84 -9.22 16.66
CA LYS A 39 -2.36 -10.27 15.77
C LYS A 39 -3.75 -10.78 16.14
N PRO A 40 -4.10 -11.06 17.41
CA PRO A 40 -5.44 -11.48 17.78
C PRO A 40 -6.54 -10.43 17.58
N ASN A 41 -6.15 -9.15 17.51
CA ASN A 41 -7.06 -8.02 17.30
C ASN A 41 -7.13 -7.57 15.83
N LEU A 42 -6.55 -8.35 14.90
CA LEU A 42 -6.70 -8.06 13.47
C LEU A 42 -8.16 -8.26 13.04
N PRO A 43 -8.70 -7.36 12.21
CA PRO A 43 -9.99 -7.58 11.58
C PRO A 43 -9.95 -8.80 10.65
N ALA A 44 -11.06 -9.53 10.58
CA ALA A 44 -11.17 -10.65 9.65
C ALA A 44 -11.10 -10.17 8.20
N ILE A 45 -10.24 -10.80 7.40
CA ILE A 45 -10.06 -10.42 5.99
C ILE A 45 -11.17 -10.96 5.07
N SER A 46 -12.22 -11.61 5.62
CA SER A 46 -13.38 -12.09 4.87
C SER A 46 -14.01 -11.02 3.98
N ALA A 47 -13.98 -9.75 4.40
CA ALA A 47 -14.47 -8.63 3.58
C ALA A 47 -13.70 -8.44 2.25
N LEU A 48 -12.47 -8.95 2.15
CA LEU A 48 -11.71 -8.98 0.89
C LEU A 48 -12.02 -10.20 0.03
N LEU A 49 -12.36 -11.33 0.69
CA LEU A 49 -12.70 -12.57 -0.03
C LEU A 49 -14.03 -12.41 -0.76
N ASP A 50 -15.00 -11.75 -0.10
CA ASP A 50 -16.34 -11.47 -0.63
C ASP A 50 -16.46 -10.00 -1.08
N TYR A 51 -15.38 -9.46 -1.66
CA TYR A 51 -15.35 -8.06 -2.09
C TYR A 51 -16.46 -7.75 -3.08
N ASN A 52 -17.51 -7.11 -2.58
CA ASN A 52 -18.64 -6.61 -3.37
C ASN A 52 -18.84 -5.12 -3.05
N PRO A 53 -18.19 -4.22 -3.80
CA PRO A 53 -18.28 -2.78 -3.56
C PRO A 53 -19.69 -2.26 -3.78
N LYS A 54 -20.05 -1.19 -3.05
CA LYS A 54 -21.31 -0.47 -3.27
C LYS A 54 -21.28 0.16 -4.65
N GLU A 55 -22.22 -0.22 -5.50
CA GLU A 55 -22.39 0.40 -6.80
C GLU A 55 -23.31 1.62 -6.68
N PRO A 56 -23.02 2.71 -7.42
CA PRO A 56 -23.92 3.85 -7.48
C PRO A 56 -25.20 3.50 -8.23
N LEU A 57 -26.30 4.14 -7.87
CA LEU A 57 -27.55 4.07 -8.63
C LEU A 57 -27.38 4.80 -9.96
N ARG A 58 -27.48 4.09 -11.07
CA ARG A 58 -27.42 4.65 -12.41
C ARG A 58 -28.80 4.66 -13.07
N ILE A 59 -29.20 5.82 -13.56
CA ILE A 59 -30.48 6.01 -14.27
C ILE A 59 -30.18 6.20 -15.75
N TYR A 60 -30.84 5.41 -16.57
CA TYR A 60 -30.68 5.40 -18.03
C TYR A 60 -31.99 5.76 -18.74
N THR A 61 -31.90 6.35 -19.93
CA THR A 61 -33.01 6.44 -20.87
C THR A 61 -33.38 5.07 -21.42
N ALA A 62 -34.54 4.95 -22.11
CA ALA A 62 -34.95 3.70 -22.73
C ALA A 62 -33.97 3.22 -23.84
N ASP A 63 -33.25 4.14 -24.45
CA ASP A 63 -32.16 3.90 -25.42
C ASP A 63 -30.77 3.76 -24.77
N LYS A 64 -30.72 3.51 -23.42
CA LYS A 64 -29.54 3.23 -22.66
C LYS A 64 -28.51 4.38 -22.52
N VAL A 65 -28.94 5.63 -22.72
CA VAL A 65 -28.09 6.79 -22.40
C VAL A 65 -28.13 7.06 -20.90
N LEU A 66 -26.97 7.22 -20.25
CA LEU A 66 -26.87 7.52 -18.84
C LEU A 66 -27.38 8.95 -18.57
N ILE A 67 -28.49 9.07 -17.83
CA ILE A 67 -29.08 10.38 -17.43
C ILE A 67 -28.38 10.91 -16.15
N GLY A 68 -28.08 10.02 -15.21
CA GLY A 68 -27.51 10.41 -13.94
C GLY A 68 -26.96 9.23 -13.13
N GLU A 69 -25.99 9.51 -12.29
CA GLU A 69 -25.36 8.59 -11.36
C GLU A 69 -25.46 9.18 -9.94
N PHE A 70 -26.06 8.44 -9.01
CA PHE A 70 -26.33 8.87 -7.66
C PHE A 70 -25.62 7.94 -6.65
N GLY A 71 -24.81 8.53 -5.81
CA GLY A 71 -24.03 7.84 -4.76
C GLY A 71 -22.89 8.71 -4.28
N GLU A 72 -22.40 8.39 -3.09
CA GLU A 72 -21.23 9.07 -2.52
C GLU A 72 -19.94 8.69 -3.25
N GLU A 73 -19.88 7.45 -3.75
CA GLU A 73 -18.74 6.87 -4.44
C GLU A 73 -19.11 6.55 -5.88
N ARG A 74 -18.25 6.94 -6.80
CA ARG A 74 -18.35 6.51 -8.21
C ARG A 74 -17.43 5.31 -8.39
N ARG A 75 -18.01 4.14 -8.61
CA ARG A 75 -17.30 2.88 -8.81
C ARG A 75 -17.76 2.20 -10.09
N ASN A 76 -16.77 1.70 -10.81
CA ASN A 76 -16.96 0.78 -11.91
C ASN A 76 -15.93 -0.35 -11.74
N VAL A 77 -16.42 -1.51 -11.33
CA VAL A 77 -15.55 -2.67 -11.03
C VAL A 77 -15.21 -3.37 -12.33
N VAL A 78 -13.93 -3.57 -12.56
CA VAL A 78 -13.40 -4.20 -13.76
C VAL A 78 -12.49 -5.35 -13.36
N PRO A 79 -12.69 -6.56 -13.90
CA PRO A 79 -11.79 -7.69 -13.62
C PRO A 79 -10.39 -7.41 -14.18
N LEU A 80 -9.36 -7.99 -13.53
CA LEU A 80 -7.96 -7.68 -13.82
C LEU A 80 -7.56 -7.93 -15.28
N ASN A 81 -8.16 -8.93 -15.94
CA ASN A 81 -7.89 -9.26 -17.34
C ASN A 81 -8.40 -8.19 -18.33
N GLU A 82 -9.36 -7.37 -17.92
CA GLU A 82 -9.91 -6.27 -18.73
C GLU A 82 -9.16 -4.95 -18.51
N ILE A 83 -8.31 -4.88 -17.48
CA ILE A 83 -7.48 -3.70 -17.20
C ILE A 83 -6.30 -3.68 -18.18
N PRO A 84 -6.06 -2.55 -18.89
CA PRO A 84 -4.96 -2.43 -19.83
C PRO A 84 -3.59 -2.73 -19.20
N VAL A 85 -2.77 -3.50 -19.94
CA VAL A 85 -1.45 -3.95 -19.44
C VAL A 85 -0.54 -2.77 -19.09
N HIS A 86 -0.54 -1.70 -19.92
CA HIS A 86 0.26 -0.51 -19.67
C HIS A 86 -0.16 0.24 -18.40
N LEU A 87 -1.45 0.21 -18.03
CA LEU A 87 -1.90 0.78 -16.75
C LEU A 87 -1.43 -0.05 -15.57
N LYS A 88 -1.55 -1.39 -15.64
CA LYS A 88 -1.02 -2.29 -14.59
C LYS A 88 0.46 -2.04 -14.35
N TYR A 89 1.25 -1.96 -15.41
CA TYR A 89 2.68 -1.69 -15.29
C TYR A 89 3.00 -0.29 -14.76
N ALA A 90 2.24 0.74 -15.16
CA ALA A 90 2.42 2.09 -14.65
C ALA A 90 2.17 2.15 -13.13
N VAL A 91 1.10 1.51 -12.66
CA VAL A 91 0.75 1.44 -11.23
C VAL A 91 1.83 0.68 -10.45
N ILE A 92 2.24 -0.51 -10.93
CA ILE A 92 3.27 -1.31 -10.26
C ILE A 92 4.60 -0.55 -10.21
N ALA A 93 4.99 0.10 -11.31
CA ALA A 93 6.26 0.82 -11.37
C ALA A 93 6.34 2.01 -10.41
N ILE A 94 5.23 2.70 -10.13
CA ILE A 94 5.21 3.88 -9.27
C ILE A 94 4.95 3.54 -7.80
N GLU A 95 4.08 2.57 -7.53
CA GLU A 95 3.63 2.22 -6.18
C GLU A 95 4.45 1.11 -5.53
N ASP A 96 4.83 0.08 -6.31
CA ASP A 96 5.46 -1.13 -5.77
C ASP A 96 6.16 -1.91 -6.89
N ASP A 97 7.32 -1.42 -7.32
CA ASP A 97 8.09 -1.94 -8.47
C ASP A 97 8.43 -3.44 -8.37
N ARG A 98 8.42 -3.99 -7.16
CA ARG A 98 8.70 -5.39 -6.87
C ARG A 98 7.51 -6.19 -6.36
N PHE A 99 6.29 -5.72 -6.63
CA PHE A 99 5.04 -6.29 -6.14
C PHE A 99 4.97 -7.81 -6.23
N TYR A 100 5.33 -8.39 -7.37
CA TYR A 100 5.28 -9.83 -7.59
C TYR A 100 6.42 -10.63 -6.94
N SER A 101 7.43 -9.96 -6.36
CA SER A 101 8.64 -10.61 -5.82
C SER A 101 8.73 -10.65 -4.29
N HIS A 102 7.76 -10.04 -3.57
CA HIS A 102 7.73 -10.07 -2.11
C HIS A 102 6.38 -10.57 -1.57
N GLY A 103 6.32 -10.96 -0.29
CA GLY A 103 5.12 -11.44 0.40
C GLY A 103 4.48 -10.36 1.28
N GLY A 104 3.91 -9.32 0.69
CA GLY A 104 3.19 -8.24 1.39
C GLY A 104 4.04 -7.07 1.84
N VAL A 105 5.31 -7.29 2.20
CA VAL A 105 6.25 -6.25 2.62
C VAL A 105 7.52 -6.32 1.79
N ASP A 106 7.92 -5.21 1.19
CA ASP A 106 9.19 -5.06 0.49
C ASP A 106 10.29 -4.61 1.45
N TYR A 107 10.99 -5.55 2.09
CA TYR A 107 12.08 -5.24 3.03
C TYR A 107 13.24 -4.49 2.38
N TRP A 108 13.56 -4.79 1.11
CA TRP A 108 14.59 -4.07 0.37
C TRP A 108 14.16 -2.65 0.02
N GLY A 109 12.89 -2.45 -0.33
CA GLY A 109 12.30 -1.13 -0.53
C GLY A 109 12.34 -0.29 0.75
N VAL A 110 12.01 -0.90 1.89
CA VAL A 110 12.11 -0.25 3.21
C VAL A 110 13.55 0.17 3.51
N LEU A 111 14.53 -0.71 3.29
CA LEU A 111 15.94 -0.40 3.50
C LEU A 111 16.42 0.73 2.58
N ARG A 112 16.08 0.66 1.29
CA ARG A 112 16.41 1.69 0.28
C ARG A 112 15.81 3.04 0.68
N ALA A 113 14.53 3.09 1.01
CA ALA A 113 13.84 4.31 1.43
C ALA A 113 14.43 4.89 2.72
N SER A 114 14.79 4.06 3.69
CA SER A 114 15.43 4.50 4.93
C SER A 114 16.80 5.14 4.67
N LEU A 115 17.62 4.54 3.82
CA LEU A 115 18.92 5.11 3.43
C LEU A 115 18.79 6.41 2.62
N ALA A 116 17.80 6.50 1.74
CA ALA A 116 17.52 7.71 0.97
C ALA A 116 17.07 8.87 1.88
N ASN A 117 16.19 8.59 2.84
CA ASN A 117 15.72 9.58 3.82
C ASN A 117 16.86 10.09 4.70
N LEU A 118 17.81 9.23 5.12
CA LEU A 118 19.00 9.64 5.87
C LEU A 118 19.92 10.57 5.07
N ARG A 119 19.89 10.48 3.73
CA ARG A 119 20.67 11.35 2.83
C ARG A 119 19.93 12.63 2.43
N GLY A 120 18.76 12.90 3.02
CA GLY A 120 17.97 14.11 2.75
C GLY A 120 17.15 14.04 1.43
N SER A 121 17.09 12.91 0.77
CA SER A 121 16.21 12.68 -0.38
C SER A 121 14.80 12.39 0.14
N LEU A 122 13.97 13.44 0.23
CA LEU A 122 12.59 13.36 0.69
C LEU A 122 11.74 12.56 -0.31
N SER A 123 11.02 11.58 0.20
CA SER A 123 9.81 10.96 -0.37
C SER A 123 9.90 9.66 -1.17
N GLN A 124 10.78 8.72 -0.88
CA GLN A 124 10.49 7.35 -1.32
C GLN A 124 9.53 6.68 -0.33
N GLY A 125 8.29 6.38 -0.77
CA GLY A 125 7.34 5.57 -0.02
C GLY A 125 7.85 4.13 0.11
N ALA A 126 7.70 3.54 1.29
CA ALA A 126 8.04 2.13 1.54
C ALA A 126 6.79 1.27 1.75
N SER A 127 5.61 1.78 1.38
CA SER A 127 4.34 1.06 1.49
C SER A 127 4.09 0.29 0.20
N THR A 128 3.80 -1.01 0.33
CA THR A 128 3.46 -1.87 -0.80
C THR A 128 1.99 -1.73 -1.19
N ILE A 129 1.61 -2.21 -2.39
CA ILE A 129 0.22 -2.30 -2.84
C ILE A 129 -0.62 -3.08 -1.83
N THR A 130 -0.13 -4.22 -1.30
CA THR A 130 -0.84 -5.03 -0.32
C THR A 130 -1.07 -4.28 1.00
N MET A 131 -0.09 -3.50 1.47
CA MET A 131 -0.26 -2.64 2.66
C MET A 131 -1.27 -1.52 2.42
N GLN A 132 -1.36 -0.98 1.22
CA GLN A 132 -2.37 0.01 0.85
C GLN A 132 -3.77 -0.60 0.81
N VAL A 133 -3.93 -1.82 0.29
CA VAL A 133 -5.19 -2.58 0.37
C VAL A 133 -5.58 -2.78 1.84
N ALA A 134 -4.67 -3.27 2.68
CA ALA A 134 -4.91 -3.46 4.11
C ALA A 134 -5.40 -2.16 4.78
N ARG A 135 -4.73 -1.04 4.51
CA ARG A 135 -5.11 0.27 5.04
C ARG A 135 -6.51 0.69 4.59
N ASN A 136 -6.80 0.58 3.31
CA ASN A 136 -8.04 1.11 2.74
C ASN A 136 -9.28 0.33 3.16
N PHE A 137 -9.15 -0.96 3.49
CA PHE A 137 -10.26 -1.80 3.92
C PHE A 137 -10.46 -1.84 5.42
N PHE A 138 -9.39 -1.81 6.20
CA PHE A 138 -9.46 -2.21 7.59
C PHE A 138 -9.02 -1.15 8.59
N LEU A 139 -8.33 -0.10 8.13
CA LEU A 139 -7.69 0.84 9.04
C LEU A 139 -8.21 2.28 8.85
N SER A 140 -8.14 3.05 9.92
CA SER A 140 -8.46 4.48 9.87
C SER A 140 -7.34 5.29 9.21
N ASN A 141 -7.68 6.52 8.77
CA ASN A 141 -6.71 7.43 8.14
C ASN A 141 -5.72 8.07 9.13
N GLU A 142 -5.82 7.79 10.43
CA GLU A 142 -4.92 8.33 11.43
C GLU A 142 -3.49 7.80 11.24
N LYS A 143 -2.53 8.71 11.13
CA LYS A 143 -1.11 8.37 10.93
C LYS A 143 -0.45 8.01 12.27
N THR A 144 -0.70 6.80 12.78
CA THR A 144 -0.10 6.29 14.01
C THR A 144 0.92 5.19 13.73
N PHE A 145 1.83 4.96 14.66
CA PHE A 145 2.82 3.87 14.55
C PHE A 145 2.14 2.50 14.67
N SER A 146 1.14 2.38 15.53
CA SER A 146 0.31 1.17 15.66
C SER A 146 -0.39 0.81 14.35
N ARG A 147 -0.97 1.80 13.65
CA ARG A 147 -1.56 1.57 12.33
C ARG A 147 -0.55 0.96 11.35
N LYS A 148 0.71 1.43 11.33
CA LYS A 148 1.73 0.88 10.43
C LYS A 148 2.07 -0.57 10.74
N LEU A 149 2.07 -0.94 12.01
CA LEU A 149 2.21 -2.35 12.43
C LEU A 149 1.04 -3.20 11.94
N TYR A 150 -0.21 -2.71 12.08
CA TYR A 150 -1.40 -3.40 11.58
C TYR A 150 -1.38 -3.54 10.05
N GLU A 151 -0.93 -2.52 9.30
CA GLU A 151 -0.75 -2.61 7.84
C GLU A 151 0.18 -3.79 7.46
N VAL A 152 1.30 -3.95 8.18
CA VAL A 152 2.26 -5.05 7.95
C VAL A 152 1.63 -6.41 8.25
N LEU A 153 1.00 -6.55 9.42
CA LEU A 153 0.40 -7.83 9.84
C LEU A 153 -0.75 -8.25 8.93
N LEU A 154 -1.61 -7.31 8.55
CA LEU A 154 -2.70 -7.53 7.59
C LEU A 154 -2.17 -7.85 6.19
N ALA A 155 -1.09 -7.19 5.75
CA ALA A 155 -0.50 -7.49 4.45
C ALA A 155 0.00 -8.94 4.37
N TRP A 156 0.60 -9.49 5.43
CA TRP A 156 0.97 -10.91 5.49
C TRP A 156 -0.24 -11.84 5.46
N GLU A 157 -1.29 -11.49 6.20
CA GLU A 157 -2.53 -12.29 6.23
C GLU A 157 -3.24 -12.29 4.87
N ILE A 158 -3.29 -11.15 4.19
CA ILE A 158 -3.85 -10.99 2.85
C ILE A 158 -3.07 -11.84 1.83
N GLU A 159 -1.74 -11.77 1.84
CA GLU A 159 -0.88 -12.55 0.94
C GLU A 159 -0.92 -14.07 1.20
N ALA A 160 -1.26 -14.47 2.43
CA ALA A 160 -1.45 -15.87 2.74
C ALA A 160 -2.76 -16.46 2.16
N GLN A 161 -3.76 -15.61 1.87
CA GLN A 161 -5.09 -16.05 1.45
C GLN A 161 -5.45 -15.65 0.01
N LEU A 162 -4.81 -14.62 -0.55
CA LEU A 162 -5.09 -14.09 -1.89
C LEU A 162 -3.87 -14.17 -2.80
N THR A 163 -4.12 -14.41 -4.09
CA THR A 163 -3.08 -14.32 -5.12
C THR A 163 -2.70 -12.87 -5.39
N LYS A 164 -1.48 -12.63 -5.86
CA LYS A 164 -1.01 -11.30 -6.29
C LYS A 164 -1.97 -10.62 -7.27
N ASP A 165 -2.46 -11.36 -8.24
CA ASP A 165 -3.39 -10.84 -9.24
C ASP A 165 -4.71 -10.39 -8.59
N LYS A 166 -5.22 -11.14 -7.61
CA LYS A 166 -6.44 -10.76 -6.89
C LYS A 166 -6.22 -9.52 -6.02
N ILE A 167 -5.06 -9.42 -5.36
CA ILE A 167 -4.68 -8.23 -4.59
C ILE A 167 -4.58 -7.00 -5.50
N LEU A 168 -3.95 -7.14 -6.65
CA LEU A 168 -3.86 -6.05 -7.64
C LEU A 168 -5.22 -5.64 -8.18
N GLU A 169 -6.09 -6.61 -8.50
CA GLU A 169 -7.47 -6.36 -8.93
C GLU A 169 -8.24 -5.54 -7.89
N ILE A 170 -8.18 -5.96 -6.63
CA ILE A 170 -8.83 -5.25 -5.51
C ILE A 170 -8.27 -3.83 -5.40
N TYR A 171 -6.95 -3.67 -5.42
CA TYR A 171 -6.30 -2.36 -5.37
C TYR A 171 -6.80 -1.44 -6.48
N MET A 172 -6.76 -1.91 -7.73
CA MET A 172 -7.11 -1.12 -8.90
C MET A 172 -8.59 -0.73 -8.96
N ASN A 173 -9.46 -1.47 -8.28
CA ASN A 173 -10.89 -1.16 -8.18
C ASN A 173 -11.25 -0.35 -6.92
N GLN A 174 -10.36 -0.30 -5.90
CA GLN A 174 -10.67 0.31 -4.60
C GLN A 174 -10.00 1.66 -4.36
N ILE A 175 -8.85 1.89 -4.95
CA ILE A 175 -8.05 3.08 -4.64
C ILE A 175 -8.80 4.38 -4.97
N TYR A 176 -8.76 5.34 -4.04
CA TYR A 176 -9.33 6.67 -4.25
C TYR A 176 -8.40 7.54 -5.10
N LEU A 177 -8.92 8.08 -6.18
CA LEU A 177 -8.17 8.84 -7.18
C LEU A 177 -8.65 10.30 -7.32
N GLY A 178 -9.37 10.79 -6.33
CA GLY A 178 -9.93 12.15 -6.37
C GLY A 178 -11.33 12.19 -7.03
N GLN A 179 -12.00 13.35 -6.96
CA GLN A 179 -13.31 13.61 -7.61
C GLN A 179 -14.38 12.52 -7.36
N ARG A 180 -14.35 11.89 -6.19
CA ARG A 180 -15.18 10.72 -5.82
C ARG A 180 -14.92 9.47 -6.67
N ALA A 181 -13.84 9.45 -7.47
CA ALA A 181 -13.45 8.29 -8.24
C ALA A 181 -12.79 7.24 -7.35
N TYR A 182 -13.42 6.09 -7.26
CA TYR A 182 -12.85 4.90 -6.64
C TYR A 182 -12.56 3.87 -7.72
N GLY A 183 -11.29 3.51 -7.85
CA GLY A 183 -10.76 2.65 -8.89
C GLY A 183 -10.47 3.36 -10.21
N PHE A 184 -9.60 2.75 -10.99
CA PHE A 184 -9.08 3.33 -12.23
C PHE A 184 -10.12 3.46 -13.32
N ALA A 185 -11.13 2.58 -13.39
CA ALA A 185 -12.18 2.66 -14.38
C ALA A 185 -13.06 3.91 -14.20
N SER A 186 -13.42 4.20 -12.95
CA SER A 186 -14.16 5.43 -12.62
C SER A 186 -13.30 6.68 -12.86
N ALA A 187 -12.02 6.62 -12.53
CA ALA A 187 -11.08 7.71 -12.77
C ALA A 187 -10.92 7.99 -14.28
N SER A 188 -10.81 6.96 -15.12
CA SER A 188 -10.75 7.09 -16.57
C SER A 188 -11.98 7.84 -17.12
N GLN A 189 -13.15 7.46 -16.67
CA GLN A 189 -14.39 8.11 -17.08
C GLN A 189 -14.48 9.57 -16.62
N ILE A 190 -14.06 9.86 -15.38
CA ILE A 190 -14.18 11.20 -14.79
C ILE A 190 -13.13 12.15 -15.37
N TYR A 191 -11.89 11.71 -15.55
CA TYR A 191 -10.81 12.59 -15.99
C TYR A 191 -10.70 12.72 -17.50
N PHE A 192 -11.08 11.65 -18.25
CA PHE A 192 -10.89 11.61 -19.70
C PHE A 192 -12.18 11.36 -20.50
N GLY A 193 -13.30 10.99 -19.84
CA GLY A 193 -14.56 10.63 -20.53
C GLY A 193 -14.43 9.35 -21.36
N LYS A 194 -13.49 8.45 -21.02
CA LYS A 194 -13.16 7.25 -21.78
C LYS A 194 -13.39 5.99 -20.96
N GLU A 195 -13.69 4.89 -21.64
CA GLU A 195 -13.60 3.57 -21.02
C GLU A 195 -12.13 3.23 -20.69
N LEU A 196 -11.94 2.42 -19.64
CA LEU A 196 -10.59 2.07 -19.16
C LEU A 196 -9.70 1.43 -20.25
N ARG A 197 -10.30 0.65 -21.13
CA ARG A 197 -9.60 0.00 -22.26
C ARG A 197 -9.09 0.96 -23.34
N GLU A 198 -9.61 2.19 -23.38
CA GLU A 198 -9.33 3.19 -24.41
C GLU A 198 -8.27 4.22 -24.00
N ILE A 199 -7.79 4.16 -22.74
CA ILE A 199 -6.78 5.09 -22.26
C ILE A 199 -5.42 4.86 -22.93
N THR A 200 -4.76 5.94 -23.24
CA THR A 200 -3.40 5.94 -23.78
C THR A 200 -2.37 5.66 -22.68
N ILE A 201 -1.13 5.38 -23.06
CA ILE A 201 -0.01 5.21 -22.10
C ILE A 201 0.20 6.47 -21.25
N ALA A 202 0.08 7.66 -21.83
CA ALA A 202 0.21 8.93 -21.12
C ALA A 202 -0.90 9.13 -20.08
N GLU A 203 -2.15 8.81 -20.43
CA GLU A 203 -3.28 8.86 -19.52
C GLU A 203 -3.14 7.83 -18.39
N ALA A 204 -2.67 6.62 -18.70
CA ALA A 204 -2.37 5.59 -17.72
C ALA A 204 -1.28 6.04 -16.73
N ALA A 205 -0.20 6.64 -17.21
CA ALA A 205 0.86 7.18 -16.35
C ALA A 205 0.35 8.32 -15.45
N MET A 206 -0.52 9.19 -15.98
CA MET A 206 -1.17 10.23 -15.20
C MET A 206 -2.03 9.64 -14.08
N LEU A 207 -2.90 8.67 -14.40
CA LEU A 207 -3.77 8.02 -13.41
C LEU A 207 -2.96 7.29 -12.35
N ALA A 208 -1.87 6.61 -12.74
CA ALA A 208 -0.99 5.90 -11.81
C ALA A 208 -0.27 6.84 -10.81
N GLY A 209 -0.14 8.11 -11.13
CA GLY A 209 0.42 9.14 -10.24
C GLY A 209 -0.58 9.80 -9.28
N LEU A 210 -1.87 9.46 -9.34
CA LEU A 210 -2.92 10.06 -8.49
C LEU A 210 -3.02 9.47 -7.07
N PRO A 211 -2.72 8.20 -6.79
CA PRO A 211 -2.78 7.66 -5.44
C PRO A 211 -1.91 8.46 -4.46
N LYS A 212 -2.39 8.64 -3.21
CA LYS A 212 -1.68 9.39 -2.16
C LYS A 212 -1.52 8.57 -0.89
#